data_bea257960ad84b24104751ddaa33d306
#
_entry.id   bea257960ad84b24104751ddaa33d306
#
_cell.length_a   1.000
_cell.length_b   1.000
_cell.length_c   1.000
_cell.angle_alpha   90.00
_cell.angle_beta   90.00
_cell.angle_gamma   90.00
#
_symmetry.space_group_name_H-M   'P 1'
#
loop_
_entity.id
_entity.type
_entity.pdbx_description
1 polymer ?
#
loop_
_entity_poly.entity_id
_entity_poly.type
_entity_poly.pdbx_seq_one_letter_code
_entity_poly.pdbx_strand_id
1 'polypeptide(L)'
;MDAQSPDRWHLTEINDRNTSFSWFFTAAHKTTKWEYFITKTGWNPNLPLARDAFELTPFCTVEGGGAVPIDGAAGGNGPLKQKHACTIPGDRSGHHVILGTWTIDDTGATFYDVVDVNITAESEYEPDPDGWKRVSALAPTQALMPGDSVKARAFTGSAESADYSFSVGIDSVEEGKPQNWSLKLAQAVNAADKSVRAGVRNAEGNIEPIKGTNIFYVKPQTGVTSYQMQTIMVPDPDAYMHVHDVKPQYVLEKGRGNIGFTLMTNKEINVDATVYDANNKSVGTVKQTLNASTEQLVVPVISAPGEHTLKLIASSQDGRENFQEAKSLNLTGDAAEHDFDFVFPEGVKQYKAGTKVLMPKTGKVYECKPFPFSGWCSQYAPTATGFEPGFGSNWADAWTELN
;
A
#
# COMPACT_ATOMS: atom_id res chain seq x y z
N MET A 1 3.93 -3.75 2.99
CA MET A 1 3.93 -3.05 1.69
C MET A 1 2.89 -1.92 1.60
N ASP A 2 2.06 -1.74 2.61
CA ASP A 2 0.87 -0.88 2.51
C ASP A 2 1.05 0.55 3.02
N ALA A 3 2.25 0.89 3.53
CA ALA A 3 2.53 2.26 3.91
C ALA A 3 2.81 3.10 2.66
N GLN A 4 1.87 3.92 2.27
CA GLN A 4 2.02 4.87 1.17
C GLN A 4 2.65 6.16 1.69
N SER A 5 3.59 6.69 0.93
CA SER A 5 4.10 8.04 1.07
C SER A 5 4.51 8.55 -0.32
N PRO A 6 4.53 9.89 -0.54
CA PRO A 6 4.85 10.45 -1.86
C PRO A 6 6.24 10.04 -2.37
N ASP A 7 7.15 9.73 -1.47
CA ASP A 7 8.58 9.50 -1.79
C ASP A 7 9.00 8.02 -1.65
N ARG A 8 8.06 7.12 -1.38
CA ARG A 8 8.39 5.71 -1.10
C ARG A 8 8.74 4.91 -2.35
N TRP A 9 8.02 5.14 -3.44
CA TRP A 9 8.15 4.37 -4.66
C TRP A 9 8.87 5.15 -5.73
N HIS A 10 9.69 4.44 -6.51
CA HIS A 10 10.35 5.04 -7.67
C HIS A 10 9.30 5.45 -8.69
N LEU A 11 9.32 6.71 -9.10
CA LEU A 11 8.42 7.24 -10.11
C LEU A 11 9.00 6.98 -11.51
N THR A 12 8.21 6.36 -12.38
CA THR A 12 8.54 6.24 -13.80
C THR A 12 8.12 7.52 -14.52
N GLU A 13 9.06 8.20 -15.16
CA GLU A 13 8.79 9.43 -15.90
C GLU A 13 7.98 9.15 -17.17
N ILE A 14 6.87 9.87 -17.34
CA ILE A 14 6.04 9.89 -18.55
C ILE A 14 6.10 11.30 -19.15
N ASN A 15 6.94 11.47 -20.14
CA ASN A 15 7.16 12.75 -20.86
C ASN A 15 6.43 12.82 -22.21
N ASP A 16 5.77 11.75 -22.63
CA ASP A 16 4.86 11.70 -23.78
C ASP A 16 3.58 10.98 -23.37
N ARG A 17 2.44 11.59 -23.66
CA ARG A 17 1.13 10.99 -23.35
C ARG A 17 0.85 9.73 -24.14
N ASN A 18 1.37 9.64 -25.35
CA ASN A 18 1.33 8.42 -26.15
C ASN A 18 2.45 7.48 -25.69
N THR A 19 2.14 6.69 -24.70
CA THR A 19 3.08 5.76 -24.06
C THR A 19 2.70 4.31 -24.30
N SER A 20 3.49 3.40 -23.76
CA SER A 20 3.18 1.97 -23.88
C SER A 20 3.50 1.23 -22.61
N PHE A 21 2.64 0.27 -22.29
CA PHE A 21 2.80 -0.66 -21.18
C PHE A 21 3.18 -2.03 -21.71
N SER A 22 4.09 -2.71 -21.02
CA SER A 22 4.53 -4.06 -21.39
C SER A 22 4.26 -5.03 -20.27
N TRP A 23 3.56 -6.12 -20.59
CA TRP A 23 3.39 -7.26 -19.71
C TRP A 23 4.42 -8.32 -20.04
N PHE A 24 5.02 -8.90 -19.00
CA PHE A 24 5.91 -10.04 -19.10
C PHE A 24 5.23 -11.24 -18.44
N PHE A 25 5.11 -12.33 -19.16
CA PHE A 25 4.39 -13.50 -18.71
C PHE A 25 5.35 -14.63 -18.32
N THR A 26 5.15 -15.21 -17.15
CA THR A 26 5.80 -16.47 -16.76
C THR A 26 5.02 -17.67 -17.30
N ALA A 27 3.71 -17.52 -17.48
CA ALA A 27 2.83 -18.46 -18.15
C ALA A 27 1.81 -17.65 -18.97
N ALA A 28 1.55 -18.07 -20.20
CA ALA A 28 0.58 -17.43 -21.07
C ALA A 28 -0.81 -18.08 -20.88
N HIS A 29 -1.82 -17.24 -20.74
CA HIS A 29 -3.23 -17.64 -20.65
C HIS A 29 -4.02 -17.06 -21.81
N LYS A 30 -5.11 -17.71 -22.19
CA LYS A 30 -6.11 -17.08 -23.06
C LYS A 30 -6.62 -15.83 -22.39
N THR A 31 -6.68 -14.72 -23.13
CA THR A 31 -6.94 -13.41 -22.57
C THR A 31 -8.25 -12.84 -23.06
N THR A 32 -9.08 -12.39 -22.14
CA THR A 32 -10.27 -11.59 -22.44
C THR A 32 -9.85 -10.17 -22.80
N LYS A 33 -9.17 -9.48 -21.88
CA LYS A 33 -8.74 -8.09 -22.08
C LYS A 33 -7.66 -7.66 -21.08
N TRP A 34 -6.99 -6.56 -21.41
CA TRP A 34 -6.23 -5.73 -20.49
C TRP A 34 -6.90 -4.38 -20.33
N GLU A 35 -6.96 -3.87 -19.12
CA GLU A 35 -7.48 -2.54 -18.83
C GLU A 35 -6.50 -1.76 -17.97
N TYR A 36 -6.42 -0.46 -18.21
CA TYR A 36 -5.54 0.45 -17.47
C TYR A 36 -6.36 1.57 -16.85
N PHE A 37 -6.22 1.70 -15.53
CA PHE A 37 -6.88 2.70 -14.72
C PHE A 37 -5.81 3.64 -14.16
N ILE A 38 -6.18 4.88 -13.92
CA ILE A 38 -5.28 5.88 -13.33
C ILE A 38 -5.95 6.50 -12.10
N THR A 39 -5.15 6.90 -11.13
CA THR A 39 -5.67 7.61 -9.97
C THR A 39 -6.37 8.89 -10.36
N LYS A 40 -7.40 9.26 -9.60
CA LYS A 40 -8.17 10.50 -9.79
C LYS A 40 -7.28 11.71 -9.67
N THR A 41 -7.68 12.80 -10.32
CA THR A 41 -7.07 14.09 -10.07
C THR A 41 -7.23 14.47 -8.60
N GLY A 42 -6.12 14.79 -7.92
CA GLY A 42 -6.11 15.14 -6.49
C GLY A 42 -6.20 13.94 -5.53
N TRP A 43 -5.91 12.72 -5.98
CA TRP A 43 -5.74 11.58 -5.08
C TRP A 43 -4.66 11.86 -4.02
N ASN A 44 -4.75 11.19 -2.86
CA ASN A 44 -3.79 11.41 -1.78
C ASN A 44 -2.71 10.32 -1.77
N PRO A 45 -1.45 10.64 -2.11
CA PRO A 45 -0.36 9.67 -2.14
C PRO A 45 0.10 9.21 -0.74
N ASN A 46 -0.42 9.82 0.34
CA ASN A 46 -0.10 9.46 1.72
C ASN A 46 -1.05 8.40 2.31
N LEU A 47 -2.11 8.07 1.60
CA LEU A 47 -3.07 7.05 2.03
C LEU A 47 -2.81 5.72 1.30
N PRO A 48 -3.12 4.57 1.92
CA PRO A 48 -3.11 3.28 1.23
C PRO A 48 -3.97 3.35 -0.03
N LEU A 49 -3.48 2.75 -1.13
CA LEU A 49 -4.23 2.67 -2.37
C LEU A 49 -5.51 1.86 -2.15
N ALA A 50 -6.64 2.51 -2.42
CA ALA A 50 -7.96 1.90 -2.39
C ALA A 50 -8.65 2.10 -3.74
N ARG A 51 -9.70 1.34 -3.99
CA ARG A 51 -10.43 1.40 -5.26
C ARG A 51 -10.98 2.79 -5.59
N ASP A 52 -11.34 3.54 -4.57
CA ASP A 52 -11.86 4.90 -4.70
C ASP A 52 -10.79 5.95 -5.05
N ALA A 53 -9.50 5.61 -4.92
CA ALA A 53 -8.41 6.45 -5.41
C ALA A 53 -8.31 6.47 -6.94
N PHE A 54 -8.86 5.46 -7.62
CA PHE A 54 -8.81 5.32 -9.08
C PHE A 54 -10.07 5.82 -9.78
N GLU A 55 -9.91 6.25 -11.04
CA GLU A 55 -11.05 6.33 -11.95
C GLU A 55 -11.60 4.92 -12.16
N LEU A 56 -12.93 4.77 -12.16
CA LEU A 56 -13.57 3.47 -12.33
C LEU A 56 -13.72 3.06 -13.81
N THR A 57 -13.51 4.01 -14.71
CA THR A 57 -13.47 3.77 -16.16
C THR A 57 -12.02 3.65 -16.60
N PRO A 58 -11.62 2.59 -17.29
CA PRO A 58 -10.26 2.48 -17.80
C PRO A 58 -9.99 3.56 -18.85
N PHE A 59 -8.80 4.16 -18.81
CA PHE A 59 -8.40 5.10 -19.87
C PHE A 59 -7.85 4.39 -21.11
N CYS A 60 -7.53 3.12 -20.98
CA CYS A 60 -7.05 2.29 -22.09
C CYS A 60 -7.52 0.85 -21.89
N THR A 61 -8.09 0.27 -22.94
CA THR A 61 -8.51 -1.13 -22.97
C THR A 61 -7.94 -1.79 -24.22
N VAL A 62 -7.40 -2.99 -24.05
CA VAL A 62 -6.87 -3.81 -25.14
C VAL A 62 -7.56 -5.16 -25.08
N GLU A 63 -8.30 -5.49 -26.14
CA GLU A 63 -9.03 -6.77 -26.23
C GLU A 63 -8.06 -7.91 -26.54
N GLY A 64 -8.16 -9.01 -25.78
CA GLY A 64 -7.38 -10.22 -25.98
C GLY A 64 -7.99 -11.20 -26.98
N GLY A 65 -9.31 -11.08 -27.22
CA GLY A 65 -10.06 -11.91 -28.18
C GLY A 65 -10.05 -13.40 -27.87
N GLY A 66 -9.80 -13.81 -26.61
CA GLY A 66 -9.69 -15.22 -26.23
C GLY A 66 -8.40 -15.89 -26.73
N ALA A 67 -7.45 -15.12 -27.26
CA ALA A 67 -6.17 -15.61 -27.74
C ALA A 67 -5.12 -15.66 -26.62
N VAL A 68 -4.13 -16.53 -26.78
CA VAL A 68 -2.93 -16.54 -25.95
C VAL A 68 -2.02 -15.41 -26.44
N PRO A 69 -1.49 -14.53 -25.54
CA PRO A 69 -0.56 -13.50 -25.93
C PRO A 69 0.73 -14.13 -26.49
N ILE A 70 1.11 -13.74 -27.72
CA ILE A 70 2.20 -14.38 -28.46
C ILE A 70 3.29 -13.41 -28.93
N ASP A 71 3.27 -12.18 -28.48
CA ASP A 71 4.25 -11.19 -28.94
C ASP A 71 5.66 -11.60 -28.47
N GLY A 72 6.49 -12.00 -29.42
CA GLY A 72 7.85 -12.45 -29.23
C GLY A 72 8.07 -13.96 -29.12
N ALA A 73 7.04 -14.80 -29.22
CA ALA A 73 7.13 -16.26 -29.00
C ALA A 73 7.33 -17.11 -30.27
N ALA A 74 7.44 -16.55 -31.44
CA ALA A 74 7.74 -17.34 -32.65
C ALA A 74 9.22 -17.74 -32.67
N GLY A 75 9.58 -18.75 -31.84
CA GLY A 75 10.88 -19.44 -31.90
C GLY A 75 12.03 -18.82 -31.13
N GLY A 76 11.78 -17.89 -30.19
CA GLY A 76 12.81 -17.30 -29.35
C GLY A 76 12.77 -17.80 -27.90
N ASN A 77 13.96 -17.98 -27.27
CA ASN A 77 14.10 -18.35 -25.86
C ASN A 77 13.89 -17.16 -24.88
N GLY A 78 13.20 -16.11 -25.29
CA GLY A 78 12.91 -14.93 -24.48
C GLY A 78 11.60 -15.05 -23.68
N PRO A 79 11.42 -14.26 -22.62
CA PRO A 79 10.16 -14.22 -21.90
C PRO A 79 9.03 -13.74 -22.80
N LEU A 80 7.85 -14.38 -22.68
CA LEU A 80 6.63 -13.93 -23.36
C LEU A 80 6.31 -12.51 -22.89
N LYS A 81 6.09 -11.59 -23.82
CA LYS A 81 5.71 -10.20 -23.53
C LYS A 81 4.66 -9.71 -24.51
N GLN A 82 3.86 -8.77 -24.05
CA GLN A 82 2.95 -8.03 -24.92
C GLN A 82 3.02 -6.54 -24.58
N LYS A 83 3.01 -5.73 -25.62
CA LYS A 83 3.11 -4.27 -25.53
C LYS A 83 1.80 -3.64 -25.97
N HIS A 84 1.28 -2.74 -25.16
CA HIS A 84 0.02 -2.03 -25.38
C HIS A 84 0.32 -0.54 -25.53
N ALA A 85 -0.08 0.05 -26.66
CA ALA A 85 -0.04 1.49 -26.83
C ALA A 85 -1.27 2.12 -26.16
N CYS A 86 -1.06 3.11 -25.31
CA CYS A 86 -2.10 3.83 -24.59
C CYS A 86 -1.82 5.33 -24.59
N THR A 87 -2.87 6.12 -24.48
CA THR A 87 -2.74 7.58 -24.33
C THR A 87 -3.17 7.97 -22.91
N ILE A 88 -2.25 8.56 -22.16
CA ILE A 88 -2.52 9.09 -20.81
C ILE A 88 -3.53 10.24 -20.90
N PRO A 89 -4.57 10.27 -20.03
CA PRO A 89 -5.55 11.36 -20.04
C PRO A 89 -4.93 12.75 -19.92
N GLY A 90 -5.39 13.69 -20.74
CA GLY A 90 -4.83 15.04 -20.87
C GLY A 90 -4.87 15.88 -19.58
N ASP A 91 -5.76 15.55 -18.66
CA ASP A 91 -5.96 16.22 -17.37
C ASP A 91 -5.10 15.65 -16.23
N ARG A 92 -4.22 14.68 -16.50
CA ARG A 92 -3.30 14.11 -15.51
C ARG A 92 -1.92 14.72 -15.63
N SER A 93 -1.32 15.07 -14.48
CA SER A 93 0.04 15.61 -14.38
C SER A 93 0.63 15.32 -13.00
N GLY A 94 1.95 15.21 -12.90
CA GLY A 94 2.65 14.88 -11.65
C GLY A 94 2.49 13.42 -11.25
N HIS A 95 2.53 13.16 -9.94
CA HIS A 95 2.48 11.81 -9.39
C HIS A 95 1.08 11.19 -9.50
N HIS A 96 1.02 10.08 -10.19
CA HIS A 96 -0.15 9.21 -10.30
C HIS A 96 0.26 7.75 -10.17
N VAL A 97 -0.70 6.88 -9.89
CA VAL A 97 -0.53 5.43 -9.96
C VAL A 97 -1.39 4.90 -11.10
N ILE A 98 -0.80 4.08 -11.94
CA ILE A 98 -1.51 3.36 -13.00
C ILE A 98 -1.66 1.92 -12.57
N LEU A 99 -2.90 1.44 -12.54
CA LEU A 99 -3.27 0.06 -12.29
C LEU A 99 -3.54 -0.62 -13.63
N GLY A 100 -2.76 -1.63 -13.96
CA GLY A 100 -3.01 -2.55 -15.05
C GLY A 100 -3.76 -3.79 -14.56
N THR A 101 -4.76 -4.23 -15.27
CA THR A 101 -5.45 -5.50 -15.04
C THR A 101 -5.33 -6.37 -16.27
N TRP A 102 -5.13 -7.67 -16.06
CA TRP A 102 -5.13 -8.70 -17.10
C TRP A 102 -6.18 -9.76 -16.77
N THR A 103 -7.31 -9.68 -17.46
CA THR A 103 -8.43 -10.61 -17.31
C THR A 103 -8.23 -11.77 -18.26
N ILE A 104 -8.10 -12.98 -17.71
CA ILE A 104 -7.90 -14.21 -18.48
C ILE A 104 -9.22 -14.89 -18.78
N ASP A 105 -9.28 -15.64 -19.89
CA ASP A 105 -10.49 -16.25 -20.43
C ASP A 105 -10.64 -17.72 -20.03
N ASP A 106 -9.54 -18.40 -19.75
CA ASP A 106 -9.51 -19.82 -19.43
C ASP A 106 -9.68 -20.12 -17.92
N THR A 107 -9.72 -19.11 -17.08
CA THR A 107 -10.08 -19.18 -15.65
C THR A 107 -10.84 -17.93 -15.22
N GLY A 108 -11.45 -17.93 -14.04
CA GLY A 108 -12.12 -16.75 -13.46
C GLY A 108 -11.16 -15.74 -12.81
N ALA A 109 -9.87 -15.77 -13.16
CA ALA A 109 -8.86 -14.93 -12.51
C ALA A 109 -8.56 -13.65 -13.29
N THR A 110 -8.11 -12.63 -12.54
CA THR A 110 -7.55 -11.39 -13.07
C THR A 110 -6.24 -11.10 -12.36
N PHE A 111 -5.20 -10.81 -13.12
CA PHE A 111 -3.92 -10.34 -12.58
C PHE A 111 -3.91 -8.83 -12.50
N TYR A 112 -3.19 -8.30 -11.51
CA TYR A 112 -3.09 -6.88 -11.20
C TYR A 112 -1.64 -6.49 -11.09
N ASP A 113 -1.27 -5.36 -11.70
CA ASP A 113 0.03 -4.74 -11.54
C ASP A 113 -0.13 -3.23 -11.41
N VAL A 114 0.78 -2.58 -10.68
CA VAL A 114 0.74 -1.14 -10.46
C VAL A 114 2.10 -0.52 -10.75
N VAL A 115 2.07 0.69 -11.31
CA VAL A 115 3.27 1.51 -11.52
C VAL A 115 3.02 2.92 -11.04
N ASP A 116 3.93 3.44 -10.22
CA ASP A 116 3.99 4.84 -9.85
C ASP A 116 4.64 5.64 -10.98
N VAL A 117 3.99 6.71 -11.39
CA VAL A 117 4.42 7.53 -12.52
C VAL A 117 4.48 9.00 -12.17
N ASN A 118 5.43 9.72 -12.75
CA ASN A 118 5.45 11.17 -12.78
C ASN A 118 5.15 11.63 -14.21
N ILE A 119 3.98 12.20 -14.43
CA ILE A 119 3.54 12.66 -15.75
C ILE A 119 4.04 14.09 -15.94
N THR A 120 5.09 14.23 -16.75
CA THR A 120 5.69 15.51 -17.14
C THR A 120 5.30 15.93 -18.56
N ALA A 121 4.61 15.03 -19.29
CA ALA A 121 4.07 15.35 -20.62
C ALA A 121 3.19 16.62 -20.56
N GLU A 122 3.32 17.48 -21.56
CA GLU A 122 2.50 18.69 -21.65
C GLU A 122 1.01 18.32 -21.59
N SER A 123 0.26 19.09 -20.79
CA SER A 123 -1.19 18.96 -20.76
C SER A 123 -1.77 19.33 -22.12
N GLU A 124 -2.67 18.52 -22.66
CA GLU A 124 -3.43 18.86 -23.88
C GLU A 124 -4.42 20.01 -23.63
N TYR A 125 -4.55 20.46 -22.37
CA TYR A 125 -5.34 21.65 -22.06
C TYR A 125 -4.60 22.90 -22.56
N GLU A 126 -5.03 23.39 -23.69
CA GLU A 126 -4.67 24.75 -24.11
C GLU A 126 -5.07 25.74 -22.99
N PRO A 127 -4.30 26.82 -22.81
CA PRO A 127 -4.71 27.87 -21.89
C PRO A 127 -6.09 28.39 -22.26
N ASP A 128 -6.92 28.63 -21.25
CA ASP A 128 -8.20 29.29 -21.46
C ASP A 128 -8.02 30.65 -22.18
N PRO A 129 -9.06 31.21 -22.83
CA PRO A 129 -8.95 32.47 -23.57
C PRO A 129 -8.34 33.62 -22.75
N ASP A 130 -8.45 33.58 -21.41
CA ASP A 130 -7.81 34.52 -20.48
C ASP A 130 -6.37 34.14 -20.10
N GLY A 131 -5.81 33.08 -20.71
CA GLY A 131 -4.43 32.65 -20.56
C GLY A 131 -4.13 31.84 -19.27
N TRP A 132 -5.14 31.37 -18.54
CA TRP A 132 -4.97 30.47 -17.43
C TRP A 132 -4.93 28.99 -17.90
N LYS A 133 -3.97 28.25 -17.43
CA LYS A 133 -3.83 26.81 -17.68
C LYS A 133 -4.17 26.03 -16.40
N ARG A 134 -5.09 25.07 -16.50
CA ARG A 134 -5.38 24.13 -15.43
C ARG A 134 -4.22 23.14 -15.29
N VAL A 135 -3.75 22.88 -14.05
CA VAL A 135 -2.60 21.98 -13.80
C VAL A 135 -2.86 20.88 -12.79
N SER A 136 -3.63 21.10 -11.75
CA SER A 136 -3.89 20.08 -10.70
C SER A 136 -5.19 20.39 -9.96
N ALA A 137 -5.72 19.39 -9.26
CA ALA A 137 -6.83 19.58 -8.32
C ALA A 137 -6.32 19.56 -6.87
N LEU A 138 -6.86 20.47 -6.06
CA LEU A 138 -6.79 20.48 -4.61
C LEU A 138 -8.04 19.77 -4.08
N ALA A 139 -7.97 18.45 -3.91
CA ALA A 139 -9.05 17.65 -3.37
C ALA A 139 -8.74 17.30 -1.90
N PRO A 140 -9.51 17.83 -0.93
CA PRO A 140 -9.27 17.54 0.47
C PRO A 140 -9.78 16.13 0.81
N THR A 141 -8.92 15.29 1.40
CA THR A 141 -9.21 13.87 1.65
C THR A 141 -9.30 13.51 3.12
N GLN A 142 -8.73 14.33 4.00
CA GLN A 142 -8.68 14.03 5.44
C GLN A 142 -8.85 15.27 6.30
N ALA A 143 -9.31 15.08 7.53
CA ALA A 143 -9.34 16.14 8.52
C ALA A 143 -7.93 16.36 9.11
N LEU A 144 -7.62 17.62 9.41
CA LEU A 144 -6.40 18.06 10.09
C LEU A 144 -6.74 18.60 11.48
N MET A 145 -5.75 18.61 12.37
CA MET A 145 -5.91 19.08 13.75
C MET A 145 -5.17 20.43 13.93
N PRO A 146 -5.51 21.20 14.97
CA PRO A 146 -4.74 22.38 15.33
C PRO A 146 -3.24 22.04 15.49
N GLY A 147 -2.38 22.86 14.88
CA GLY A 147 -0.93 22.64 14.81
C GLY A 147 -0.48 21.95 13.53
N ASP A 148 -1.35 21.28 12.80
CA ASP A 148 -1.02 20.71 11.50
C ASP A 148 -0.84 21.81 10.44
N SER A 149 -0.29 21.43 9.31
CA SER A 149 -0.25 22.29 8.14
C SER A 149 -0.45 21.50 6.85
N VAL A 150 -0.85 22.20 5.81
CA VAL A 150 -0.94 21.65 4.47
C VAL A 150 -0.13 22.51 3.51
N LYS A 151 0.65 21.85 2.65
CA LYS A 151 1.49 22.48 1.64
C LYS A 151 1.09 22.02 0.25
N ALA A 152 0.82 22.99 -0.64
CA ALA A 152 0.75 22.78 -2.07
C ALA A 152 2.16 22.95 -2.63
N ARG A 153 2.81 21.84 -3.00
CA ARG A 153 4.14 21.81 -3.59
C ARG A 153 4.01 21.99 -5.10
N ALA A 154 4.59 23.05 -5.64
CA ALA A 154 4.62 23.30 -7.07
C ALA A 154 5.80 22.62 -7.73
N PHE A 155 5.61 22.12 -8.96
CA PHE A 155 6.67 21.50 -9.76
C PHE A 155 6.77 22.17 -11.12
N THR A 156 8.03 22.42 -11.54
CA THR A 156 8.40 22.82 -12.90
C THR A 156 9.13 21.65 -13.55
N GLY A 157 8.40 20.81 -14.31
CA GLY A 157 8.89 19.50 -14.67
C GLY A 157 9.05 18.62 -13.42
N SER A 158 10.22 18.04 -13.20
CA SER A 158 10.53 17.20 -12.02
C SER A 158 11.08 17.98 -10.81
N ALA A 159 11.36 19.28 -10.94
CA ALA A 159 11.93 20.10 -9.89
C ALA A 159 10.86 20.81 -9.07
N GLU A 160 10.93 20.73 -7.73
CA GLU A 160 10.06 21.51 -6.85
C GLU A 160 10.42 23.00 -6.92
N SER A 161 9.42 23.84 -7.07
CA SER A 161 9.54 25.30 -7.06
C SER A 161 9.07 25.88 -5.74
N ALA A 162 9.99 26.40 -4.94
CA ALA A 162 9.65 27.06 -3.68
C ALA A 162 8.83 28.36 -3.90
N ASP A 163 9.09 29.07 -5.00
CA ASP A 163 8.46 30.35 -5.30
C ASP A 163 6.96 30.24 -5.54
N TYR A 164 6.50 29.10 -6.05
CA TYR A 164 5.10 28.83 -6.37
C TYR A 164 4.46 27.80 -5.44
N SER A 165 5.20 27.33 -4.41
CA SER A 165 4.65 26.48 -3.35
C SER A 165 3.99 27.33 -2.27
N PHE A 166 2.87 26.83 -1.73
CA PHE A 166 2.07 27.54 -0.72
C PHE A 166 1.82 26.64 0.48
N SER A 167 1.76 27.24 1.67
CA SER A 167 1.47 26.47 2.89
C SER A 167 0.54 27.28 3.80
N VAL A 168 -0.36 26.57 4.49
CA VAL A 168 -1.21 27.14 5.52
C VAL A 168 -1.20 26.24 6.76
N GLY A 169 -1.12 26.86 7.96
CA GLY A 169 -1.31 26.18 9.23
C GLY A 169 -2.79 25.99 9.54
N ILE A 170 -3.08 25.06 10.44
CA ILE A 170 -4.42 24.78 10.97
C ILE A 170 -4.46 25.24 12.42
N ASP A 171 -5.33 26.20 12.72
CA ASP A 171 -5.39 26.83 14.05
C ASP A 171 -6.59 26.35 14.88
N SER A 172 -7.56 25.68 14.26
CA SER A 172 -8.74 25.15 14.95
C SER A 172 -9.28 23.87 14.29
N VAL A 173 -10.05 23.10 15.05
CA VAL A 173 -10.73 21.88 14.54
C VAL A 173 -11.68 22.23 13.38
N GLU A 174 -12.35 23.39 13.42
CA GLU A 174 -13.23 23.82 12.33
C GLU A 174 -12.45 24.10 11.06
N GLU A 175 -11.29 24.77 11.16
CA GLU A 175 -10.39 24.97 10.02
C GLU A 175 -9.85 23.67 9.47
N GLY A 176 -9.59 22.68 10.33
CA GLY A 176 -9.07 21.37 9.96
C GLY A 176 -10.05 20.49 9.21
N LYS A 177 -11.33 20.82 9.16
CA LYS A 177 -12.28 20.09 8.31
C LYS A 177 -11.83 20.13 6.84
N PRO A 178 -11.92 19.01 6.10
CA PRO A 178 -11.38 18.91 4.74
C PRO A 178 -11.81 20.10 3.85
N GLN A 179 -13.10 20.40 3.82
CA GLN A 179 -13.62 21.49 2.99
C GLN A 179 -13.15 22.88 3.42
N ASN A 180 -12.78 23.07 4.69
CA ASN A 180 -12.37 24.38 5.22
C ASN A 180 -10.88 24.64 5.00
N TRP A 181 -10.01 23.66 5.28
CA TRP A 181 -8.58 23.86 5.03
C TRP A 181 -8.26 24.00 3.54
N SER A 182 -9.02 23.32 2.66
CA SER A 182 -8.87 23.48 1.22
C SER A 182 -9.25 24.89 0.76
N LEU A 183 -10.33 25.46 1.32
CA LEU A 183 -10.70 26.85 1.09
C LEU A 183 -9.61 27.81 1.59
N LYS A 184 -9.09 27.59 2.83
CA LYS A 184 -8.03 28.43 3.42
C LYS A 184 -6.79 28.43 2.53
N LEU A 185 -6.37 27.26 2.04
CA LEU A 185 -5.22 27.14 1.15
C LEU A 185 -5.47 27.82 -0.20
N ALA A 186 -6.64 27.63 -0.81
CA ALA A 186 -6.99 28.27 -2.07
C ALA A 186 -7.03 29.80 -1.94
N GLN A 187 -7.54 30.32 -0.82
CA GLN A 187 -7.52 31.78 -0.52
C GLN A 187 -6.08 32.28 -0.38
N ALA A 188 -5.20 31.54 0.31
CA ALA A 188 -3.80 31.92 0.46
C ALA A 188 -3.06 31.95 -0.89
N VAL A 189 -3.34 31.01 -1.78
CA VAL A 189 -2.81 30.98 -3.15
C VAL A 189 -3.24 32.23 -3.91
N ASN A 190 -4.53 32.57 -3.85
CA ASN A 190 -5.06 33.73 -4.61
C ASN A 190 -4.55 35.05 -4.04
N ALA A 191 -4.39 35.16 -2.72
CA ALA A 191 -3.87 36.34 -2.06
C ALA A 191 -2.38 36.61 -2.38
N ALA A 192 -1.61 35.61 -2.71
CA ALA A 192 -0.19 35.74 -3.04
C ALA A 192 0.06 36.39 -4.41
N ASP A 193 -0.91 36.42 -5.28
CA ASP A 193 -0.92 37.06 -6.63
C ASP A 193 0.29 36.73 -7.52
N LYS A 194 0.77 35.50 -7.45
CA LYS A 194 1.97 35.02 -8.17
C LYS A 194 1.68 34.40 -9.53
N SER A 195 0.68 34.86 -10.26
CA SER A 195 0.25 34.23 -11.52
C SER A 195 -0.21 32.76 -11.31
N VAL A 196 -0.69 32.46 -10.12
CA VAL A 196 -1.33 31.21 -9.74
C VAL A 196 -2.67 31.53 -9.09
N ARG A 197 -3.66 30.70 -9.37
CA ARG A 197 -4.98 30.77 -8.73
C ARG A 197 -5.41 29.36 -8.32
N ALA A 198 -6.16 29.26 -7.22
CA ALA A 198 -6.84 28.04 -6.82
C ALA A 198 -8.33 28.34 -6.59
N GLY A 199 -9.19 27.54 -7.20
CA GLY A 199 -10.63 27.78 -7.11
C GLY A 199 -11.43 27.02 -8.16
N VAL A 200 -12.68 27.42 -8.28
CA VAL A 200 -13.58 27.00 -9.36
C VAL A 200 -13.90 28.21 -10.22
N ARG A 201 -13.91 27.99 -11.53
CA ARG A 201 -14.26 29.08 -12.47
C ARG A 201 -15.76 29.31 -12.44
N ASN A 202 -16.16 30.53 -12.17
CA ASN A 202 -17.57 30.95 -12.21
C ASN A 202 -18.03 31.31 -13.65
N ALA A 203 -19.31 31.70 -13.80
CA ALA A 203 -19.89 32.00 -15.10
C ALA A 203 -19.26 33.25 -15.77
N GLU A 204 -18.72 34.16 -14.98
CA GLU A 204 -18.02 35.37 -15.42
C GLU A 204 -16.54 35.08 -15.79
N GLY A 205 -16.06 33.84 -15.58
CA GLY A 205 -14.69 33.44 -15.88
C GLY A 205 -13.70 33.64 -14.73
N ASN A 206 -14.14 34.19 -13.58
CA ASN A 206 -13.26 34.37 -12.42
C ASN A 206 -12.98 33.03 -11.71
N ILE A 207 -11.75 32.86 -11.21
CA ILE A 207 -11.34 31.67 -10.43
C ILE A 207 -11.49 31.98 -8.95
N GLU A 208 -12.54 31.45 -8.33
CA GLU A 208 -12.92 31.74 -6.96
C GLU A 208 -12.71 30.53 -6.03
N PRO A 209 -12.05 30.72 -4.87
CA PRO A 209 -11.88 29.67 -3.86
C PRO A 209 -13.23 29.22 -3.30
N ILE A 210 -13.46 27.94 -3.22
CA ILE A 210 -14.65 27.32 -2.64
C ILE A 210 -14.32 26.32 -1.55
N LYS A 211 -15.29 25.99 -0.73
CA LYS A 211 -15.20 24.83 0.20
C LYS A 211 -15.18 23.54 -0.60
N GLY A 212 -14.25 22.66 -0.28
CA GLY A 212 -14.08 21.38 -0.97
C GLY A 212 -13.03 21.44 -2.09
N THR A 213 -13.30 20.79 -3.21
CA THR A 213 -12.31 20.66 -4.30
C THR A 213 -12.12 21.97 -5.04
N ASN A 214 -10.88 22.44 -5.09
CA ASN A 214 -10.44 23.57 -5.91
C ASN A 214 -9.49 23.07 -7.01
N ILE A 215 -9.32 23.87 -8.06
CA ILE A 215 -8.41 23.57 -9.16
C ILE A 215 -7.30 24.61 -9.14
N PHE A 216 -6.05 24.18 -9.33
CA PHE A 216 -4.93 25.07 -9.55
C PHE A 216 -4.86 25.48 -11.01
N TYR A 217 -4.82 26.77 -11.23
CA TYR A 217 -4.61 27.41 -12.52
C TYR A 217 -3.32 28.24 -12.45
N VAL A 218 -2.53 28.18 -13.51
CA VAL A 218 -1.27 28.91 -13.61
C VAL A 218 -1.20 29.68 -14.93
N LYS A 219 -0.47 30.80 -14.94
CA LYS A 219 -0.08 31.44 -16.18
C LYS A 219 1.15 30.75 -16.76
N PRO A 220 1.26 30.60 -18.09
CA PRO A 220 2.36 29.88 -18.75
C PRO A 220 3.77 30.34 -18.32
N GLN A 221 3.95 31.63 -18.05
CA GLN A 221 5.24 32.19 -17.63
C GLN A 221 5.74 31.66 -16.28
N THR A 222 4.91 31.01 -15.47
CA THR A 222 5.35 30.38 -14.21
C THR A 222 6.19 29.13 -14.44
N GLY A 223 6.02 28.47 -15.57
CA GLY A 223 6.62 27.18 -15.87
C GLY A 223 6.09 26.03 -14.98
N VAL A 224 5.11 26.29 -14.11
CA VAL A 224 4.54 25.26 -13.22
C VAL A 224 3.70 24.28 -14.03
N THR A 225 4.00 23.01 -13.87
CA THR A 225 3.35 21.89 -14.58
C THR A 225 2.38 21.12 -13.70
N SER A 226 2.61 21.08 -12.38
CA SER A 226 1.76 20.33 -11.46
C SER A 226 1.88 20.82 -10.00
N TYR A 227 0.89 20.45 -9.19
CA TYR A 227 0.91 20.58 -7.73
C TYR A 227 0.71 19.24 -7.07
N GLN A 228 1.46 19.00 -5.99
CA GLN A 228 1.23 17.89 -5.06
C GLN A 228 0.84 18.43 -3.70
N MET A 229 -0.14 17.78 -3.06
CA MET A 229 -0.55 18.14 -1.71
C MET A 229 0.25 17.33 -0.70
N GLN A 230 0.86 18.02 0.26
CA GLN A 230 1.55 17.43 1.39
C GLN A 230 0.86 17.89 2.68
N THR A 231 0.37 16.94 3.47
CA THR A 231 -0.09 17.19 4.83
C THR A 231 1.07 16.97 5.80
N ILE A 232 1.28 17.91 6.69
CA ILE A 232 2.29 17.86 7.75
C ILE A 232 1.54 17.79 9.06
N MET A 233 1.44 16.59 9.62
CA MET A 233 0.73 16.33 10.86
C MET A 233 1.70 16.40 12.04
N VAL A 234 1.31 17.11 13.09
CA VAL A 234 2.06 17.19 14.33
C VAL A 234 1.58 16.08 15.25
N PRO A 235 2.49 15.21 15.75
CA PRO A 235 2.14 14.23 16.76
C PRO A 235 1.48 14.87 17.97
N ASP A 236 0.48 14.20 18.55
CA ASP A 236 -0.13 14.63 19.81
C ASP A 236 0.87 14.35 20.95
N PRO A 237 1.36 15.37 21.66
CA PRO A 237 2.35 15.19 22.73
C PRO A 237 1.81 14.35 23.90
N ASP A 238 0.50 14.25 24.04
CA ASP A 238 -0.15 13.45 25.08
C ASP A 238 -0.50 12.03 24.62
N ALA A 239 -0.18 11.67 23.37
CA ALA A 239 -0.41 10.33 22.86
C ALA A 239 0.56 9.33 23.50
N TYR A 240 0.04 8.21 23.94
CA TYR A 240 0.87 7.14 24.51
C TYR A 240 0.41 5.75 24.11
N MET A 241 1.39 4.86 24.11
CA MET A 241 1.22 3.41 24.13
C MET A 241 2.18 2.86 25.20
N HIS A 242 1.64 2.11 26.17
CA HIS A 242 2.42 1.50 27.23
C HIS A 242 2.19 0.00 27.30
N VAL A 243 3.29 -0.75 27.40
CA VAL A 243 3.28 -2.20 27.53
C VAL A 243 3.62 -2.59 28.97
N HIS A 244 2.70 -3.27 29.63
CA HIS A 244 2.81 -3.73 31.01
C HIS A 244 2.68 -5.25 31.10
N ASP A 245 3.03 -5.80 32.29
CA ASP A 245 2.83 -7.20 32.67
C ASP A 245 3.54 -8.22 31.78
N VAL A 246 4.52 -7.79 30.97
CA VAL A 246 5.40 -8.74 30.29
C VAL A 246 6.25 -9.44 31.34
N LYS A 247 6.05 -10.76 31.48
CA LYS A 247 6.86 -11.55 32.41
C LYS A 247 8.28 -11.72 31.89
N PRO A 248 9.29 -11.76 32.75
CA PRO A 248 10.66 -12.02 32.32
C PRO A 248 10.85 -13.45 31.78
N GLN A 249 9.92 -14.35 32.12
CA GLN A 249 9.98 -15.75 31.72
C GLN A 249 8.58 -16.33 31.44
N TYR A 250 8.48 -17.14 30.39
CA TYR A 250 7.30 -17.93 30.03
C TYR A 250 7.70 -19.39 29.82
N VAL A 251 6.79 -20.32 30.10
CA VAL A 251 7.05 -21.76 29.98
C VAL A 251 6.44 -22.27 28.68
N LEU A 252 7.25 -23.02 27.92
CA LEU A 252 6.81 -23.76 26.75
C LEU A 252 6.40 -25.18 27.17
N GLU A 253 5.29 -25.64 26.64
CA GLU A 253 4.84 -27.03 26.68
C GLU A 253 4.98 -27.58 25.25
N LYS A 254 5.89 -28.54 25.07
CA LYS A 254 6.19 -29.11 23.75
C LYS A 254 6.48 -28.03 22.68
N GLY A 255 7.29 -27.03 23.05
CA GLY A 255 7.67 -25.93 22.17
C GLY A 255 6.60 -24.89 21.91
N ARG A 256 5.45 -24.96 22.56
CA ARG A 256 4.33 -23.99 22.41
C ARG A 256 4.18 -23.17 23.67
N GLY A 257 3.89 -21.90 23.52
CA GLY A 257 3.65 -21.01 24.66
C GLY A 257 2.77 -19.83 24.28
N ASN A 258 2.34 -19.09 25.30
CA ASN A 258 1.53 -17.90 25.16
C ASN A 258 2.22 -16.75 25.90
N ILE A 259 2.56 -15.70 25.17
CA ILE A 259 3.17 -14.49 25.71
C ILE A 259 2.06 -13.49 25.97
N GLY A 260 1.59 -13.44 27.22
CA GLY A 260 0.56 -12.51 27.65
C GLY A 260 1.16 -11.20 28.16
N PHE A 261 0.54 -10.08 27.83
CA PHE A 261 0.90 -8.74 28.31
C PHE A 261 -0.33 -7.82 28.26
N THR A 262 -0.25 -6.71 28.96
CA THR A 262 -1.27 -5.66 28.94
C THR A 262 -0.78 -4.50 28.10
N LEU A 263 -1.60 -4.03 27.16
CA LEU A 263 -1.35 -2.86 26.33
C LEU A 263 -2.35 -1.75 26.68
N MET A 264 -1.84 -0.57 26.97
CA MET A 264 -2.64 0.62 27.30
C MET A 264 -2.33 1.73 26.30
N THR A 265 -3.38 2.36 25.77
CA THR A 265 -3.26 3.49 24.86
C THR A 265 -4.42 4.47 25.01
N ASN A 266 -4.18 5.75 24.75
CA ASN A 266 -5.22 6.78 24.67
C ASN A 266 -5.59 7.14 23.23
N LYS A 267 -5.10 6.37 22.25
CA LYS A 267 -5.40 6.55 20.81
C LYS A 267 -6.03 5.29 20.24
N GLU A 268 -6.78 5.48 19.15
CA GLU A 268 -7.13 4.37 18.28
C GLU A 268 -5.90 3.99 17.47
N ILE A 269 -5.35 2.78 17.69
CA ILE A 269 -4.13 2.30 17.08
C ILE A 269 -4.27 0.89 16.51
N ASN A 270 -3.59 0.64 15.41
CA ASN A 270 -3.36 -0.70 14.89
C ASN A 270 -2.01 -1.19 15.40
N VAL A 271 -2.02 -2.30 16.12
CA VAL A 271 -0.83 -2.89 16.77
C VAL A 271 -0.44 -4.17 16.06
N ASP A 272 0.85 -4.32 15.80
CA ASP A 272 1.52 -5.55 15.41
C ASP A 272 2.49 -5.93 16.53
N ALA A 273 2.16 -7.00 17.27
CA ALA A 273 3.00 -7.54 18.33
C ALA A 273 3.61 -8.86 17.87
N THR A 274 4.93 -8.89 17.72
CA THR A 274 5.66 -10.03 17.20
C THR A 274 6.78 -10.45 18.15
N VAL A 275 6.87 -11.74 18.42
CA VAL A 275 7.96 -12.34 19.20
C VAL A 275 9.02 -12.87 18.24
N TYR A 276 10.28 -12.51 18.50
CA TYR A 276 11.44 -12.93 17.74
C TYR A 276 12.38 -13.79 18.62
N ASP A 277 12.98 -14.81 18.03
CA ASP A 277 14.06 -15.58 18.66
C ASP A 277 15.41 -14.80 18.63
N ALA A 278 16.44 -15.40 19.20
CA ALA A 278 17.79 -14.82 19.23
C ALA A 278 18.42 -14.60 17.84
N ASN A 279 17.88 -15.24 16.80
CA ASN A 279 18.32 -15.09 15.40
C ASN A 279 17.46 -14.07 14.62
N ASN A 280 16.61 -13.30 15.31
CA ASN A 280 15.62 -12.38 14.70
C ASN A 280 14.58 -13.08 13.79
N LYS A 281 14.32 -14.35 14.00
CA LYS A 281 13.22 -15.08 13.33
C LYS A 281 11.94 -14.87 14.12
N SER A 282 10.85 -14.49 13.43
CA SER A 282 9.53 -14.39 14.04
C SER A 282 9.03 -15.79 14.42
N VAL A 283 8.63 -15.97 15.67
CA VAL A 283 8.11 -17.22 16.24
C VAL A 283 6.65 -17.13 16.67
N GLY A 284 6.06 -15.95 16.61
CA GLY A 284 4.64 -15.69 16.86
C GLY A 284 4.29 -14.24 16.61
N THR A 285 3.06 -13.97 16.18
CA THR A 285 2.56 -12.61 15.94
C THR A 285 1.07 -12.50 16.20
N VAL A 286 0.63 -11.34 16.68
CA VAL A 286 -0.79 -10.96 16.76
C VAL A 286 -0.94 -9.52 16.25
N LYS A 287 -2.04 -9.26 15.54
CA LYS A 287 -2.43 -7.94 15.08
C LYS A 287 -3.79 -7.60 15.65
N GLN A 288 -3.92 -6.40 16.18
CA GLN A 288 -5.17 -5.94 16.79
C GLN A 288 -5.31 -4.43 16.68
N THR A 289 -6.55 -3.97 16.55
CA THR A 289 -6.90 -2.55 16.70
C THR A 289 -7.40 -2.31 18.13
N LEU A 290 -6.86 -1.31 18.79
CA LEU A 290 -7.29 -0.83 20.12
C LEU A 290 -7.92 0.55 19.96
N ASN A 291 -9.02 0.79 20.70
CA ASN A 291 -9.78 2.05 20.65
C ASN A 291 -9.63 2.80 21.97
N ALA A 292 -8.48 3.48 22.17
CA ALA A 292 -8.18 4.24 23.39
C ALA A 292 -8.52 3.42 24.66
N SER A 293 -7.98 2.22 24.76
CA SER A 293 -8.34 1.22 25.77
C SER A 293 -7.11 0.60 26.43
N THR A 294 -7.38 -0.17 27.48
CA THR A 294 -6.43 -1.09 28.10
C THR A 294 -6.90 -2.51 27.84
N GLU A 295 -6.10 -3.30 27.16
CA GLU A 295 -6.47 -4.66 26.77
C GLU A 295 -5.34 -5.65 27.09
N GLN A 296 -5.73 -6.88 27.40
CA GLN A 296 -4.79 -8.01 27.50
C GLN A 296 -4.65 -8.65 26.14
N LEU A 297 -3.40 -8.73 25.68
CA LEU A 297 -3.02 -9.37 24.43
C LEU A 297 -2.22 -10.64 24.71
N VAL A 298 -2.34 -11.59 23.82
CA VAL A 298 -1.60 -12.86 23.89
C VAL A 298 -1.02 -13.15 22.52
N VAL A 299 0.30 -13.31 22.47
CA VAL A 299 0.99 -13.81 21.27
C VAL A 299 1.26 -15.31 21.45
N PRO A 300 0.56 -16.18 20.73
CA PRO A 300 0.91 -17.60 20.69
C PRO A 300 2.25 -17.75 19.98
N VAL A 301 3.15 -18.53 20.57
CA VAL A 301 4.49 -18.76 20.02
C VAL A 301 4.76 -20.25 19.85
N ILE A 302 5.58 -20.56 18.84
CA ILE A 302 6.18 -21.87 18.65
C ILE A 302 7.67 -21.67 18.49
N SER A 303 8.44 -22.11 19.50
CA SER A 303 9.88 -21.84 19.55
C SER A 303 10.61 -22.89 20.40
N ALA A 304 11.93 -22.85 20.34
CA ALA A 304 12.81 -23.49 21.31
C ALA A 304 12.96 -22.58 22.56
N PRO A 305 13.31 -23.15 23.74
CA PRO A 305 13.72 -22.37 24.89
C PRO A 305 14.91 -21.45 24.58
N GLY A 306 15.00 -20.31 25.28
CA GLY A 306 16.08 -19.33 25.13
C GLY A 306 15.59 -17.90 25.18
N GLU A 307 16.48 -16.96 24.86
CA GLU A 307 16.20 -15.52 24.84
C GLU A 307 15.35 -15.17 23.61
N HIS A 308 14.34 -14.33 23.86
CA HIS A 308 13.41 -13.85 22.87
C HIS A 308 13.12 -12.36 23.08
N THR A 309 12.62 -11.70 22.03
CA THR A 309 12.22 -10.29 22.10
C THR A 309 10.78 -10.16 21.60
N LEU A 310 9.90 -9.66 22.48
CA LEU A 310 8.59 -9.16 22.08
C LEU A 310 8.77 -7.75 21.53
N LYS A 311 8.44 -7.52 20.26
CA LYS A 311 8.46 -6.21 19.61
C LYS A 311 7.05 -5.81 19.23
N LEU A 312 6.66 -4.59 19.62
CA LEU A 312 5.40 -3.98 19.28
C LEU A 312 5.66 -2.79 18.35
N ILE A 313 4.90 -2.75 17.28
CA ILE A 313 4.84 -1.61 16.37
C ILE A 313 3.37 -1.23 16.26
N ALA A 314 3.06 0.03 16.48
CA ALA A 314 1.70 0.51 16.37
C ALA A 314 1.64 1.85 15.64
N SER A 315 0.53 2.10 14.94
CA SER A 315 0.24 3.38 14.30
C SER A 315 -1.22 3.75 14.51
N SER A 316 -1.48 5.05 14.68
CA SER A 316 -2.86 5.55 14.66
C SER A 316 -3.47 5.39 13.26
N GLN A 317 -4.80 5.34 13.18
CA GLN A 317 -5.49 5.18 11.89
C GLN A 317 -5.23 6.34 10.92
N ASP A 318 -5.06 7.55 11.45
CA ASP A 318 -4.73 8.75 10.67
C ASP A 318 -3.23 8.85 10.30
N GLY A 319 -2.40 7.90 10.78
CA GLY A 319 -0.95 7.87 10.54
C GLY A 319 -0.15 8.92 11.32
N ARG A 320 -0.79 9.65 12.24
CA ARG A 320 -0.17 10.72 13.03
C ARG A 320 0.82 10.17 14.06
N GLU A 321 0.42 9.10 14.75
CA GLU A 321 1.19 8.49 15.81
C GLU A 321 1.84 7.19 15.35
N ASN A 322 3.10 7.02 15.74
CA ASN A 322 3.82 5.78 15.55
C ASN A 322 4.54 5.43 16.85
N PHE A 323 4.23 4.25 17.37
CA PHE A 323 4.80 3.74 18.61
C PHE A 323 5.63 2.50 18.33
N GLN A 324 6.71 2.34 19.06
CA GLN A 324 7.52 1.14 19.04
C GLN A 324 8.01 0.82 20.44
N GLU A 325 7.78 -0.41 20.91
CA GLU A 325 8.37 -0.94 22.13
C GLU A 325 9.00 -2.31 21.88
N ALA A 326 10.02 -2.62 22.66
CA ALA A 326 10.65 -3.93 22.67
C ALA A 326 10.92 -4.39 24.11
N LYS A 327 10.58 -5.63 24.43
CA LYS A 327 10.80 -6.25 25.74
C LYS A 327 11.51 -7.58 25.57
N SER A 328 12.63 -7.75 26.27
CA SER A 328 13.32 -9.04 26.34
C SER A 328 12.59 -9.96 27.28
N LEU A 329 12.51 -11.23 26.93
CA LEU A 329 11.93 -12.30 27.72
C LEU A 329 12.66 -13.61 27.48
N ASN A 330 12.53 -14.56 28.38
CA ASN A 330 13.12 -15.88 28.23
C ASN A 330 12.02 -16.95 28.14
N LEU A 331 12.11 -17.82 27.15
CA LEU A 331 11.27 -19.01 27.07
C LEU A 331 12.00 -20.20 27.68
N THR A 332 11.32 -20.93 28.57
CA THR A 332 11.83 -22.10 29.26
C THR A 332 10.90 -23.29 29.05
N GLY A 333 11.29 -24.47 29.48
CA GLY A 333 10.51 -25.70 29.33
C GLY A 333 11.02 -26.56 28.18
N ASP A 334 10.14 -27.45 27.72
CA ASP A 334 10.52 -28.44 26.70
C ASP A 334 10.54 -27.79 25.32
N ALA A 335 11.60 -28.10 24.57
CA ALA A 335 11.60 -27.85 23.13
C ALA A 335 10.47 -28.67 22.47
N ALA A 336 9.99 -28.20 21.33
CA ALA A 336 9.08 -29.02 20.54
C ALA A 336 9.74 -30.40 20.31
N GLU A 337 9.09 -31.48 20.68
CA GLU A 337 9.39 -32.76 20.09
C GLU A 337 9.07 -32.59 18.61
N HIS A 338 10.14 -32.46 17.80
CA HIS A 338 10.01 -32.20 16.38
C HIS A 338 9.45 -33.41 15.66
N ASP A 339 8.13 -33.50 15.59
CA ASP A 339 7.50 -34.44 14.65
C ASP A 339 7.26 -33.77 13.28
N PHE A 340 8.04 -32.73 12.96
CA PHE A 340 8.00 -32.02 11.66
C PHE A 340 9.42 -31.63 11.21
N ASP A 341 9.61 -31.56 9.88
CA ASP A 341 10.91 -31.25 9.27
C ASP A 341 11.10 -29.72 9.13
N PHE A 342 10.02 -28.96 8.90
CA PHE A 342 10.05 -27.53 8.65
C PHE A 342 8.87 -26.81 9.29
N VAL A 343 9.04 -25.50 9.55
CA VAL A 343 7.94 -24.59 9.83
C VAL A 343 7.51 -23.96 8.50
N PHE A 344 6.25 -24.14 8.10
CA PHE A 344 5.76 -23.62 6.83
C PHE A 344 5.81 -22.07 6.80
N PRO A 345 6.26 -21.41 5.70
CA PRO A 345 6.72 -21.97 4.41
C PRO A 345 8.25 -22.13 4.29
N GLU A 346 8.97 -22.26 5.41
CA GLU A 346 10.42 -22.42 5.41
C GLU A 346 10.82 -23.68 4.63
N GLY A 347 11.84 -23.54 3.76
CA GLY A 347 12.34 -24.69 2.99
C GLY A 347 11.37 -25.23 1.94
N VAL A 348 10.35 -24.45 1.51
CA VAL A 348 9.28 -24.92 0.61
C VAL A 348 9.78 -25.60 -0.66
N LYS A 349 10.93 -25.18 -1.22
CA LYS A 349 11.55 -25.80 -2.39
C LYS A 349 12.20 -27.16 -2.13
N GLN A 350 12.32 -27.55 -0.86
CA GLN A 350 12.91 -28.83 -0.42
C GLN A 350 11.84 -29.87 -0.05
N TYR A 351 10.56 -29.48 -0.06
CA TYR A 351 9.47 -30.38 0.29
C TYR A 351 9.33 -31.52 -0.72
N LYS A 352 9.18 -32.71 -0.20
CA LYS A 352 9.00 -33.97 -0.94
C LYS A 352 7.96 -34.84 -0.24
N ALA A 353 7.58 -35.95 -0.85
CA ALA A 353 6.68 -36.91 -0.24
C ALA A 353 7.16 -37.29 1.19
N GLY A 354 6.25 -37.24 2.14
CA GLY A 354 6.52 -37.51 3.55
C GLY A 354 7.12 -36.34 4.34
N THR A 355 7.46 -35.21 3.70
CA THR A 355 7.90 -34.02 4.43
C THR A 355 6.78 -33.54 5.34
N LYS A 356 7.08 -33.41 6.62
CA LYS A 356 6.17 -32.88 7.63
C LYS A 356 6.43 -31.42 7.89
N VAL A 357 5.40 -30.59 7.85
CA VAL A 357 5.51 -29.16 8.11
C VAL A 357 4.55 -28.73 9.21
N LEU A 358 5.04 -27.92 10.14
CA LEU A 358 4.20 -27.24 11.09
C LEU A 358 3.61 -25.98 10.45
N MET A 359 2.29 -25.85 10.49
CA MET A 359 1.60 -24.65 10.03
C MET A 359 1.40 -23.66 11.20
N PRO A 360 2.11 -22.50 11.23
CA PRO A 360 2.05 -21.59 12.38
C PRO A 360 0.66 -21.04 12.69
N LYS A 361 -0.15 -20.81 11.65
CA LYS A 361 -1.51 -20.27 11.80
C LYS A 361 -2.48 -21.19 12.54
N THR A 362 -2.29 -22.51 12.43
CA THR A 362 -3.17 -23.51 13.08
C THR A 362 -2.48 -24.22 14.22
N GLY A 363 -1.15 -24.19 14.27
CA GLY A 363 -0.35 -25.00 15.17
C GLY A 363 -0.43 -26.51 14.88
N LYS A 364 -0.93 -26.91 13.71
CA LYS A 364 -1.05 -28.32 13.29
C LYS A 364 0.10 -28.71 12.37
N VAL A 365 0.39 -30.00 12.34
CA VAL A 365 1.40 -30.59 11.44
C VAL A 365 0.71 -31.21 10.24
N TYR A 366 1.29 -30.99 9.08
CA TYR A 366 0.80 -31.51 7.80
C TYR A 366 1.91 -32.30 7.12
N GLU A 367 1.58 -33.46 6.59
CA GLU A 367 2.49 -34.31 5.84
C GLU A 367 2.22 -34.19 4.33
N CYS A 368 3.29 -33.97 3.57
CA CYS A 368 3.21 -33.91 2.12
C CYS A 368 2.88 -35.29 1.53
N LYS A 369 1.80 -35.35 0.76
CA LYS A 369 1.31 -36.57 0.14
C LYS A 369 2.31 -37.16 -0.86
N PRO A 370 2.31 -38.48 -1.08
CA PRO A 370 3.20 -39.11 -2.06
C PRO A 370 2.81 -38.72 -3.50
N PHE A 371 3.65 -39.16 -4.45
CA PHE A 371 3.34 -39.01 -5.89
C PHE A 371 1.94 -39.58 -6.21
N PRO A 372 1.12 -38.91 -7.06
CA PRO A 372 1.48 -37.75 -7.94
C PRO A 372 1.38 -36.37 -7.27
N PHE A 373 1.01 -36.27 -6.01
CA PHE A 373 0.64 -35.04 -5.32
C PHE A 373 1.82 -34.29 -4.69
N SER A 374 2.95 -34.95 -4.48
CA SER A 374 4.11 -34.38 -3.75
C SER A 374 4.70 -33.13 -4.40
N GLY A 375 4.56 -32.97 -5.71
CA GLY A 375 5.00 -31.77 -6.41
C GLY A 375 4.22 -30.50 -6.03
N TRP A 376 3.01 -30.64 -5.50
CA TRP A 376 2.18 -29.51 -5.10
C TRP A 376 2.58 -28.93 -3.73
N CYS A 377 3.19 -29.73 -2.87
CA CYS A 377 3.66 -29.26 -1.55
C CYS A 377 4.72 -28.16 -1.67
N SER A 378 5.48 -28.11 -2.76
CA SER A 378 6.50 -27.10 -3.03
C SER A 378 5.99 -25.90 -3.82
N GLN A 379 4.69 -25.88 -4.17
CA GLN A 379 4.04 -24.80 -4.92
C GLN A 379 3.40 -23.80 -3.96
N TYR A 380 4.22 -22.94 -3.42
CA TYR A 380 3.76 -21.83 -2.58
C TYR A 380 4.56 -20.57 -2.87
N ALA A 381 3.83 -19.45 -2.95
CA ALA A 381 4.36 -18.10 -2.89
C ALA A 381 3.34 -17.23 -2.13
N PRO A 382 3.72 -16.07 -1.59
CA PRO A 382 2.77 -15.16 -0.93
C PRO A 382 1.58 -14.76 -1.80
N THR A 383 1.74 -14.80 -3.13
CA THR A 383 0.70 -14.53 -4.14
C THR A 383 0.04 -15.79 -4.70
N ALA A 384 0.49 -16.98 -4.33
CA ALA A 384 -0.01 -18.27 -4.83
C ALA A 384 -0.18 -19.24 -3.66
N THR A 385 -1.28 -19.13 -2.92
CA THR A 385 -1.54 -19.83 -1.65
C THR A 385 -2.44 -21.06 -1.82
N GLY A 386 -2.75 -21.49 -3.04
CA GLY A 386 -3.71 -22.56 -3.31
C GLY A 386 -3.42 -23.87 -2.59
N PHE A 387 -2.14 -24.20 -2.36
CA PHE A 387 -1.69 -25.39 -1.62
C PHE A 387 -1.13 -25.08 -0.22
N GLU A 388 -1.46 -23.93 0.37
CA GLU A 388 -1.09 -23.60 1.75
C GLU A 388 -1.75 -24.59 2.71
N PRO A 389 -0.98 -25.33 3.56
CA PRO A 389 -1.52 -26.36 4.43
C PRO A 389 -2.64 -25.87 5.33
N GLY A 390 -3.81 -26.49 5.24
CA GLY A 390 -4.99 -26.17 6.06
C GLY A 390 -5.75 -24.88 5.66
N PHE A 391 -5.27 -24.10 4.68
CA PHE A 391 -5.89 -22.82 4.27
C PHE A 391 -6.13 -22.69 2.76
N GLY A 392 -5.20 -23.14 1.94
CA GLY A 392 -5.32 -23.03 0.50
C GLY A 392 -6.57 -23.73 -0.03
N SER A 393 -7.15 -23.26 -1.13
CA SER A 393 -8.36 -23.87 -1.73
C SER A 393 -8.20 -25.36 -2.06
N ASN A 394 -6.98 -25.80 -2.34
CA ASN A 394 -6.62 -27.16 -2.75
C ASN A 394 -5.59 -27.82 -1.80
N TRP A 395 -5.51 -27.31 -0.56
CA TRP A 395 -4.51 -27.83 0.38
C TRP A 395 -4.63 -29.32 0.61
N ALA A 396 -5.87 -29.84 0.72
CA ALA A 396 -6.14 -31.24 0.98
C ALA A 396 -5.69 -32.17 -0.16
N ASP A 397 -5.44 -31.66 -1.35
CA ASP A 397 -4.88 -32.45 -2.44
C ASP A 397 -3.38 -32.71 -2.22
N ALA A 398 -2.66 -31.74 -1.68
CA ALA A 398 -1.21 -31.81 -1.44
C ALA A 398 -0.84 -32.39 -0.08
N TRP A 399 -1.65 -32.15 0.95
CA TRP A 399 -1.30 -32.40 2.35
C TRP A 399 -2.27 -33.33 3.05
N THR A 400 -1.77 -34.04 4.05
CA THR A 400 -2.55 -34.77 5.05
C THR A 400 -2.31 -34.13 6.40
N GLU A 401 -3.38 -33.72 7.09
CA GLU A 401 -3.29 -33.21 8.45
C GLU A 401 -2.92 -34.38 9.40
N LEU A 402 -1.90 -34.19 10.22
CA LEU A 402 -1.50 -35.11 11.27
C LEU A 402 -2.09 -34.65 12.60
N ASN A 403 -2.65 -35.57 13.38
CA ASN A 403 -3.28 -35.32 14.68
C ASN A 403 -2.23 -35.08 15.77
#